data_42d3941ebd34f3407f74fcfff2e780ae
#
_entry.id   42d3941ebd34f3407f74fcfff2e780ae
#
_cell.length_a   1.000
_cell.length_b   1.000
_cell.length_c   1.000
_cell.angle_alpha   90.00
_cell.angle_beta   90.00
_cell.angle_gamma   90.00
#
_symmetry.space_group_name_H-M   'P 1'
#
loop_
_entity.id
_entity.type
_entity.pdbx_description
1 polymer ?
#
loop_
_entity_poly.entity_id
_entity_poly.type
_entity_poly.pdbx_seq_one_letter_code
_entity_poly.pdbx_strand_id
1 'polypeptide(L)'
;WPVLIKAVAGGGGKGMRKVDAAPDFVPSLESCRREAAASFGNDEVLLEKWIISPRHIEVQVFGDIQGNVVHLFERDCSLQRRHQKVIEEAPAPGMDEATREAICAAAVRAAKAVDYVGAGTIEFIADASEGLSADRIFFMEMNTRLQVEHPVTEEITGVDLVEWQLRVASGEELPLRQEELS
;
A
#
# COMPACT_ATOMS: atom_id res chain seq x y z
N TRP A 1 -2.88 -19.84 12.82
CA TRP A 1 -3.41 -20.24 11.51
C TRP A 1 -4.67 -19.46 11.23
N PRO A 2 -4.94 -19.10 9.95
CA PRO A 2 -4.11 -19.38 8.78
C PRO A 2 -2.89 -18.45 8.67
N VAL A 3 -1.94 -18.82 7.78
CA VAL A 3 -0.77 -18.01 7.40
C VAL A 3 -0.70 -17.86 5.89
N LEU A 4 -0.04 -16.80 5.42
CA LEU A 4 0.29 -16.58 4.02
C LEU A 4 1.78 -16.78 3.81
N ILE A 5 2.15 -17.63 2.86
CA ILE A 5 3.51 -17.74 2.34
C ILE A 5 3.57 -16.84 1.10
N LYS A 6 4.55 -15.94 1.03
CA LYS A 6 4.67 -14.94 -0.04
C LYS A 6 6.11 -14.90 -0.56
N ALA A 7 6.29 -14.94 -1.87
CA ALA A 7 7.60 -14.76 -2.49
C ALA A 7 8.11 -13.34 -2.24
N VAL A 8 9.39 -13.21 -1.82
CA VAL A 8 10.02 -11.90 -1.54
C VAL A 8 10.10 -11.05 -2.82
N ALA A 9 10.43 -11.66 -3.95
CA ALA A 9 10.51 -10.99 -5.25
C ALA A 9 9.17 -10.99 -6.00
N GLY A 10 8.08 -11.45 -5.36
CA GLY A 10 6.75 -11.60 -5.97
C GLY A 10 5.99 -10.29 -6.10
N GLY A 11 4.96 -10.31 -6.97
CA GLY A 11 4.04 -9.19 -7.17
C GLY A 11 2.78 -9.64 -7.89
N GLY A 12 1.70 -8.84 -7.81
CA GLY A 12 0.44 -9.12 -8.52
C GLY A 12 -0.23 -10.45 -8.11
N GLY A 13 -0.04 -10.90 -6.87
CA GLY A 13 -0.64 -12.14 -6.35
C GLY A 13 0.05 -13.43 -6.77
N LYS A 14 1.14 -13.39 -7.55
CA LYS A 14 1.95 -14.57 -7.90
C LYS A 14 2.91 -14.92 -6.78
N GLY A 15 3.20 -16.22 -6.61
CA GLY A 15 4.08 -16.70 -5.56
C GLY A 15 3.49 -16.54 -4.15
N MET A 16 2.17 -16.72 -4.01
CA MET A 16 1.45 -16.66 -2.74
C MET A 16 0.70 -17.96 -2.47
N ARG A 17 0.72 -18.42 -1.21
CA ARG A 17 -0.02 -19.60 -0.75
C ARG A 17 -0.60 -19.35 0.62
N LYS A 18 -1.94 -19.36 0.72
CA LYS A 18 -2.62 -19.45 2.02
C LYS A 18 -2.52 -20.86 2.53
N VAL A 19 -2.19 -20.99 3.81
CA VAL A 19 -2.10 -22.28 4.51
C VAL A 19 -3.02 -22.24 5.71
N ASP A 20 -4.02 -23.10 5.73
CA ASP A 20 -5.04 -23.11 6.79
C ASP A 20 -4.64 -23.96 8.00
N ALA A 21 -3.76 -24.97 7.83
CA ALA A 21 -3.36 -25.88 8.89
C ALA A 21 -1.90 -26.31 8.76
N ALA A 22 -1.28 -26.64 9.89
CA ALA A 22 0.13 -27.00 9.98
C ALA A 22 0.56 -28.18 9.05
N PRO A 23 -0.23 -29.24 8.84
CA PRO A 23 0.16 -30.33 7.93
C PRO A 23 0.39 -29.90 6.49
N ASP A 24 -0.29 -28.84 6.04
CA ASP A 24 -0.23 -28.35 4.66
C ASP A 24 0.93 -27.35 4.45
N PHE A 25 1.64 -26.98 5.51
CA PHE A 25 2.64 -25.92 5.45
C PHE A 25 3.83 -26.29 4.56
N VAL A 26 4.47 -27.43 4.81
CA VAL A 26 5.67 -27.83 4.08
C VAL A 26 5.41 -28.03 2.59
N PRO A 27 4.36 -28.76 2.16
CA PRO A 27 4.03 -28.87 0.74
C PRO A 27 3.73 -27.51 0.07
N SER A 28 3.04 -26.60 0.77
CA SER A 28 2.73 -25.27 0.28
C SER A 28 3.98 -24.39 0.16
N LEU A 29 4.89 -24.47 1.14
CA LEU A 29 6.16 -23.76 1.14
C LEU A 29 7.02 -24.17 -0.07
N GLU A 30 7.19 -25.47 -0.28
CA GLU A 30 7.96 -25.99 -1.41
C GLU A 30 7.35 -25.61 -2.76
N SER A 31 6.00 -25.63 -2.87
CA SER A 31 5.29 -25.19 -4.07
C SER A 31 5.49 -23.70 -4.33
N CYS A 32 5.41 -22.88 -3.29
CA CYS A 32 5.61 -21.43 -3.39
C CYS A 32 7.05 -21.09 -3.82
N ARG A 33 8.05 -21.74 -3.24
CA ARG A 33 9.48 -21.58 -3.60
C ARG A 33 9.77 -21.95 -5.05
N ARG A 34 9.23 -23.09 -5.53
CA ARG A 34 9.38 -23.50 -6.93
C ARG A 34 8.78 -22.48 -7.90
N GLU A 35 7.59 -21.96 -7.59
CA GLU A 35 6.96 -20.93 -8.41
C GLU A 35 7.74 -19.63 -8.39
N ALA A 36 8.22 -19.22 -7.21
CA ALA A 36 9.03 -18.01 -7.03
C ALA A 36 10.34 -18.09 -7.83
N ALA A 37 11.06 -19.21 -7.74
CA ALA A 37 12.27 -19.46 -8.52
C ALA A 37 12.01 -19.37 -10.02
N ALA A 38 10.93 -20.02 -10.50
CA ALA A 38 10.60 -20.06 -11.92
C ALA A 38 10.13 -18.71 -12.47
N SER A 39 9.39 -17.92 -11.67
CA SER A 39 8.78 -16.67 -12.12
C SER A 39 9.67 -15.44 -11.90
N PHE A 40 10.49 -15.44 -10.84
CA PHE A 40 11.24 -14.26 -10.39
C PHE A 40 12.76 -14.51 -10.26
N GLY A 41 13.24 -15.75 -10.47
CA GLY A 41 14.65 -16.11 -10.32
C GLY A 41 15.15 -16.11 -8.86
N ASN A 42 14.24 -15.99 -7.89
CA ASN A 42 14.52 -16.00 -6.45
C ASN A 42 13.49 -16.87 -5.74
N ASP A 43 13.93 -17.81 -4.91
CA ASP A 43 13.07 -18.74 -4.17
C ASP A 43 12.85 -18.33 -2.70
N GLU A 44 13.33 -17.18 -2.29
CA GLU A 44 13.11 -16.65 -0.95
C GLU A 44 11.63 -16.32 -0.73
N VAL A 45 11.14 -16.69 0.44
CA VAL A 45 9.76 -16.43 0.86
C VAL A 45 9.72 -15.85 2.27
N LEU A 46 8.67 -15.10 2.55
CA LEU A 46 8.34 -14.63 3.89
C LEU A 46 6.97 -15.16 4.31
N LEU A 47 6.69 -15.08 5.60
CA LEU A 47 5.43 -15.52 6.20
C LEU A 47 4.71 -14.32 6.76
N GLU A 48 3.42 -14.20 6.41
CA GLU A 48 2.54 -13.16 6.91
C GLU A 48 1.34 -13.78 7.62
N LYS A 49 0.78 -13.06 8.59
CA LYS A 49 -0.51 -13.41 9.18
C LYS A 49 -1.59 -13.24 8.13
N TRP A 50 -2.48 -14.23 7.99
CA TRP A 50 -3.67 -14.10 7.17
C TRP A 50 -4.74 -13.28 7.90
N ILE A 51 -5.20 -12.20 7.32
CA ILE A 51 -6.29 -11.37 7.84
C ILE A 51 -7.62 -11.90 7.31
N ILE A 52 -8.57 -12.17 8.23
CA ILE A 52 -9.86 -12.83 7.87
C ILE A 52 -10.87 -11.85 7.32
N SER A 53 -10.90 -10.63 7.86
CA SER A 53 -11.79 -9.56 7.42
C SER A 53 -10.98 -8.38 6.88
N PRO A 54 -10.30 -8.55 5.73
CA PRO A 54 -9.38 -7.55 5.26
C PRO A 54 -10.10 -6.35 4.64
N ARG A 55 -9.56 -5.16 4.92
CA ARG A 55 -9.74 -3.98 4.06
C ARG A 55 -8.40 -3.56 3.49
N HIS A 56 -8.41 -3.13 2.23
CA HIS A 56 -7.24 -2.62 1.55
C HIS A 56 -7.25 -1.09 1.66
N ILE A 57 -6.42 -0.57 2.53
CA ILE A 57 -6.26 0.87 2.75
C ILE A 57 -4.91 1.27 2.15
N GLU A 58 -4.88 2.40 1.47
CA GLU A 58 -3.65 2.92 0.90
C GLU A 58 -3.53 4.41 1.12
N VAL A 59 -2.30 4.90 1.25
CA VAL A 59 -2.01 6.32 1.45
C VAL A 59 -1.21 6.83 0.27
N GLN A 60 -1.74 7.86 -0.41
CA GLN A 60 -1.00 8.57 -1.44
C GLN A 60 0.10 9.40 -0.80
N VAL A 61 1.34 9.20 -1.24
CA VAL A 61 2.48 10.02 -0.84
C VAL A 61 3.08 10.71 -2.06
N PHE A 62 3.75 11.82 -1.81
CA PHE A 62 4.53 12.52 -2.83
C PHE A 62 5.80 13.08 -2.20
N GLY A 63 6.95 12.84 -2.85
CA GLY A 63 8.24 13.35 -2.42
C GLY A 63 8.93 14.21 -3.48
N ASP A 64 9.77 15.15 -3.08
CA ASP A 64 10.65 15.92 -3.96
C ASP A 64 12.12 15.60 -3.73
N ILE A 65 12.99 16.16 -4.59
CA ILE A 65 14.44 15.96 -4.51
C ILE A 65 15.09 16.72 -3.35
N GLN A 66 14.39 17.63 -2.70
CA GLN A 66 14.82 18.37 -1.52
C GLN A 66 14.57 17.61 -0.22
N GLY A 67 13.88 16.45 -0.31
CA GLY A 67 13.57 15.59 0.82
C GLY A 67 12.24 15.93 1.52
N ASN A 68 11.44 16.82 0.93
CA ASN A 68 10.08 17.04 1.40
C ASN A 68 9.21 15.85 0.99
N VAL A 69 8.37 15.38 1.89
CA VAL A 69 7.38 14.32 1.63
C VAL A 69 6.08 14.70 2.29
N VAL A 70 5.00 14.67 1.53
CA VAL A 70 3.62 14.87 2.01
C VAL A 70 2.80 13.62 1.76
N HIS A 71 1.71 13.46 2.52
CA HIS A 71 0.62 12.55 2.18
C HIS A 71 -0.58 13.34 1.64
N LEU A 72 -1.36 12.69 0.76
CA LEU A 72 -2.59 13.22 0.22
C LEU A 72 -3.77 12.33 0.64
N PHE A 73 -3.80 12.00 1.93
CA PHE A 73 -4.79 11.15 2.58
C PHE A 73 -4.85 9.72 2.06
N GLU A 74 -5.79 8.96 2.63
CA GLU A 74 -6.00 7.56 2.33
C GLU A 74 -7.13 7.34 1.34
N ARG A 75 -7.08 6.16 0.72
CA ARG A 75 -8.16 5.56 -0.06
C ARG A 75 -8.46 4.17 0.47
N ASP A 76 -9.71 3.76 0.38
CA ASP A 76 -10.11 2.36 0.53
C ASP A 76 -10.30 1.73 -0.84
N CYS A 77 -9.55 0.70 -1.12
CA CYS A 77 -9.58 -0.05 -2.37
C CYS A 77 -10.01 -1.51 -2.14
N SER A 78 -10.88 -1.76 -1.15
CA SER A 78 -11.30 -3.11 -0.79
C SER A 78 -12.23 -3.76 -1.81
N LEU A 79 -12.95 -2.97 -2.61
CA LEU A 79 -13.86 -3.49 -3.63
C LEU A 79 -13.09 -3.91 -4.87
N GLN A 80 -12.69 -5.17 -4.87
CA GLN A 80 -11.79 -5.76 -5.86
C GLN A 80 -12.41 -6.97 -6.56
N ARG A 81 -11.94 -7.21 -7.78
CA ARG A 81 -12.21 -8.45 -8.52
C ARG A 81 -10.89 -9.15 -8.82
N ARG A 82 -10.62 -10.30 -8.18
CA ARG A 82 -9.39 -11.07 -8.37
C ARG A 82 -8.12 -10.22 -8.22
N HIS A 83 -8.04 -9.45 -7.12
CA HIS A 83 -6.95 -8.52 -6.80
C HIS A 83 -6.86 -7.28 -7.72
N GLN A 84 -7.82 -7.07 -8.61
CA GLN A 84 -7.96 -5.83 -9.37
C GLN A 84 -8.88 -4.87 -8.61
N LYS A 85 -8.40 -3.69 -8.28
CA LYS A 85 -9.20 -2.60 -7.72
C LYS A 85 -10.27 -2.21 -8.74
N VAL A 86 -11.52 -2.04 -8.30
CA VAL A 86 -12.69 -1.74 -9.15
C VAL A 86 -13.39 -0.48 -8.69
N ILE A 87 -13.49 -0.28 -7.37
CA ILE A 87 -14.07 0.92 -6.76
C ILE A 87 -13.11 1.37 -5.67
N GLU A 88 -12.78 2.62 -5.70
CA GLU A 88 -11.95 3.31 -4.72
C GLU A 88 -12.78 4.39 -4.02
N GLU A 89 -12.67 4.45 -2.70
CA GLU A 89 -13.39 5.41 -1.87
C GLU A 89 -12.40 6.27 -1.07
N ALA A 90 -12.60 7.58 -1.09
CA ALA A 90 -11.86 8.51 -0.25
C ALA A 90 -12.80 9.59 0.31
N PRO A 91 -12.74 9.87 1.62
CA PRO A 91 -11.97 9.15 2.65
C PRO A 91 -12.48 7.72 2.89
N ALA A 92 -11.65 6.89 3.53
CA ALA A 92 -12.00 5.49 3.82
C ALA A 92 -13.20 5.41 4.77
N PRO A 93 -14.29 4.71 4.39
CA PRO A 93 -15.49 4.65 5.23
C PRO A 93 -15.22 4.05 6.61
N GLY A 94 -15.69 4.74 7.66
CA GLY A 94 -15.57 4.29 9.04
C GLY A 94 -14.17 4.38 9.66
N MET A 95 -13.25 5.10 9.03
CA MET A 95 -11.96 5.44 9.62
C MET A 95 -12.10 6.71 10.45
N ASP A 96 -11.68 6.66 11.70
CA ASP A 96 -11.60 7.85 12.56
C ASP A 96 -10.33 8.67 12.27
N GLU A 97 -10.33 9.94 12.72
CA GLU A 97 -9.24 10.86 12.46
C GLU A 97 -7.91 10.41 13.06
N ALA A 98 -7.92 9.87 14.27
CA ALA A 98 -6.69 9.40 14.92
C ALA A 98 -6.04 8.22 14.17
N THR A 99 -6.86 7.31 13.65
CA THR A 99 -6.39 6.20 12.80
C THR A 99 -5.84 6.74 11.48
N ARG A 100 -6.54 7.70 10.84
CA ARG A 100 -6.07 8.35 9.60
C ARG A 100 -4.72 9.02 9.80
N GLU A 101 -4.59 9.87 10.82
CA GLU A 101 -3.32 10.53 11.13
C GLU A 101 -2.18 9.53 11.35
N ALA A 102 -2.44 8.45 12.09
CA ALA A 102 -1.43 7.44 12.39
C ALA A 102 -0.90 6.73 11.13
N ILE A 103 -1.80 6.31 10.22
CA ILE A 103 -1.39 5.62 8.98
C ILE A 103 -0.76 6.57 7.97
N CYS A 104 -1.27 7.80 7.83
CA CYS A 104 -0.68 8.83 6.98
C CYS A 104 0.74 9.18 7.45
N ALA A 105 0.94 9.36 8.76
CA ALA A 105 2.27 9.57 9.33
C ALA A 105 3.20 8.37 9.12
N ALA A 106 2.68 7.13 9.20
CA ALA A 106 3.46 5.93 8.91
C ALA A 106 3.87 5.86 7.44
N ALA A 107 2.98 6.24 6.51
CA ALA A 107 3.26 6.29 5.09
C ALA A 107 4.36 7.31 4.75
N VAL A 108 4.29 8.52 5.32
CA VAL A 108 5.34 9.54 5.16
C VAL A 108 6.68 9.05 5.68
N ARG A 109 6.71 8.39 6.87
CA ARG A 109 7.95 7.81 7.40
C ARG A 109 8.53 6.74 6.49
N ALA A 110 7.69 5.88 5.92
CA ALA A 110 8.13 4.83 4.98
C ALA A 110 8.75 5.43 3.72
N ALA A 111 8.10 6.44 3.11
CA ALA A 111 8.61 7.12 1.94
C ALA A 111 9.93 7.87 2.22
N LYS A 112 10.04 8.55 3.36
CA LYS A 112 11.29 9.21 3.80
C LYS A 112 12.44 8.25 4.05
N ALA A 113 12.15 7.04 4.55
CA ALA A 113 13.19 6.05 4.86
C ALA A 113 13.93 5.53 3.61
N VAL A 114 13.36 5.74 2.42
CA VAL A 114 13.95 5.34 1.13
C VAL A 114 14.24 6.54 0.22
N ASP A 115 14.23 7.75 0.75
CA ASP A 115 14.45 9.00 0.02
C ASP A 115 13.58 9.08 -1.25
N TYR A 116 12.28 8.73 -1.11
CA TYR A 116 11.39 8.58 -2.25
C TYR A 116 11.06 9.91 -2.92
N VAL A 117 11.14 9.94 -4.25
CA VAL A 117 10.83 11.11 -5.09
C VAL A 117 9.73 10.76 -6.09
N GLY A 118 8.73 11.63 -6.24
CA GLY A 118 7.58 11.47 -7.13
C GLY A 118 6.35 10.95 -6.41
N ALA A 119 5.31 10.62 -7.20
CA ALA A 119 4.08 10.03 -6.71
C ALA A 119 4.29 8.56 -6.34
N GLY A 120 3.85 8.16 -5.16
CA GLY A 120 3.87 6.79 -4.69
C GLY A 120 2.69 6.49 -3.77
N THR A 121 2.45 5.23 -3.51
CA THR A 121 1.38 4.79 -2.63
C THR A 121 1.89 3.75 -1.66
N ILE A 122 1.62 3.95 -0.38
CA ILE A 122 1.89 2.95 0.66
C ILE A 122 0.60 2.17 0.88
N GLU A 123 0.65 0.88 0.64
CA GLU A 123 -0.48 -0.03 0.79
C GLU A 123 -0.46 -0.74 2.13
N PHE A 124 -1.63 -0.81 2.76
CA PHE A 124 -1.86 -1.45 4.04
C PHE A 124 -3.01 -2.46 3.94
N ILE A 125 -2.91 -3.54 4.72
CA ILE A 125 -4.02 -4.42 5.01
C ILE A 125 -4.53 -4.15 6.42
N ALA A 126 -5.83 -3.87 6.55
CA ALA A 126 -6.49 -3.66 7.82
C ALA A 126 -7.33 -4.88 8.20
N ASP A 127 -7.24 -5.31 9.46
CA ASP A 127 -8.20 -6.26 10.02
C ASP A 127 -9.41 -5.47 10.54
N ALA A 128 -10.49 -5.51 9.78
CA ALA A 128 -11.71 -4.76 10.05
C ALA A 128 -12.77 -5.55 10.82
N SER A 129 -12.41 -6.69 11.46
CA SER A 129 -13.36 -7.53 12.20
C SER A 129 -14.01 -6.81 13.39
N GLU A 130 -13.38 -5.76 13.92
CA GLU A 130 -13.88 -4.91 15.01
C GLU A 130 -13.84 -3.40 14.66
N GLY A 131 -13.91 -3.08 13.35
CA GLY A 131 -13.72 -1.75 12.83
C GLY A 131 -12.26 -1.44 12.49
N LEU A 132 -12.01 -0.25 11.94
CA LEU A 132 -10.66 0.20 11.61
C LEU A 132 -9.99 0.80 12.86
N SER A 133 -8.76 0.37 13.12
CA SER A 133 -7.92 0.89 14.21
C SER A 133 -6.45 0.79 13.81
N ALA A 134 -5.65 1.79 14.17
CA ALA A 134 -4.25 1.91 13.75
C ALA A 134 -3.36 0.71 14.16
N ASP A 135 -3.65 0.06 15.30
CA ASP A 135 -2.94 -1.13 15.79
C ASP A 135 -3.28 -2.42 15.04
N ARG A 136 -4.29 -2.36 14.15
CA ARG A 136 -4.76 -3.47 13.33
C ARG A 136 -4.60 -3.22 11.83
N ILE A 137 -3.79 -2.22 11.46
CA ILE A 137 -3.43 -1.87 10.08
C ILE A 137 -1.95 -2.18 9.89
N PHE A 138 -1.66 -3.01 8.89
CA PHE A 138 -0.32 -3.55 8.66
C PHE A 138 0.17 -3.16 7.26
N PHE A 139 1.44 -2.78 7.17
CA PHE A 139 2.10 -2.49 5.91
C PHE A 139 2.09 -3.74 4.99
N MET A 140 1.79 -3.53 3.72
CA MET A 140 1.85 -4.57 2.69
C MET A 140 2.99 -4.34 1.71
N GLU A 141 2.95 -3.22 1.00
CA GLU A 141 3.94 -2.87 -0.01
C GLU A 141 3.91 -1.37 -0.32
N MET A 142 4.91 -0.92 -1.08
CA MET A 142 4.94 0.41 -1.67
C MET A 142 4.89 0.30 -3.19
N ASN A 143 3.95 1.01 -3.80
CA ASN A 143 3.93 1.20 -5.23
C ASN A 143 4.67 2.49 -5.60
N THR A 144 5.81 2.33 -6.25
CA THR A 144 6.73 3.43 -6.60
C THR A 144 6.35 4.06 -7.95
N ARG A 145 5.09 4.42 -8.11
CA ARG A 145 4.51 5.00 -9.32
C ARG A 145 3.18 5.67 -9.02
N LEU A 146 2.74 6.53 -9.94
CA LEU A 146 1.34 6.96 -9.96
C LEU A 146 0.45 5.75 -10.29
N GLN A 147 -0.69 5.65 -9.63
CA GLN A 147 -1.66 4.57 -9.82
C GLN A 147 -2.89 5.04 -10.59
N VAL A 148 -3.64 4.10 -11.15
CA VAL A 148 -4.86 4.38 -11.94
C VAL A 148 -5.93 5.07 -11.08
N GLU A 149 -5.98 4.75 -9.79
CA GLU A 149 -6.93 5.26 -8.78
C GLU A 149 -6.60 6.65 -8.22
N HIS A 150 -5.52 7.31 -8.69
CA HIS A 150 -5.16 8.66 -8.23
C HIS A 150 -6.27 9.73 -8.38
N PRO A 151 -7.19 9.63 -9.37
CA PRO A 151 -8.21 10.67 -9.54
C PRO A 151 -9.12 10.87 -8.33
N VAL A 152 -9.39 9.82 -7.54
CA VAL A 152 -10.19 9.98 -6.32
C VAL A 152 -9.47 10.85 -5.27
N THR A 153 -8.14 10.78 -5.22
CA THR A 153 -7.34 11.67 -4.37
C THR A 153 -7.36 13.11 -4.90
N GLU A 154 -7.25 13.30 -6.21
CA GLU A 154 -7.33 14.62 -6.83
C GLU A 154 -8.67 15.30 -6.56
N GLU A 155 -9.77 14.55 -6.62
CA GLU A 155 -11.13 15.07 -6.35
C GLU A 155 -11.30 15.55 -4.89
N ILE A 156 -10.69 14.89 -3.93
CA ILE A 156 -10.82 15.30 -2.52
C ILE A 156 -9.81 16.37 -2.10
N THR A 157 -8.69 16.52 -2.79
CA THR A 157 -7.61 17.46 -2.42
C THR A 157 -7.51 18.67 -3.34
N GLY A 158 -8.12 18.61 -4.52
CA GLY A 158 -8.06 19.67 -5.52
C GLY A 158 -6.69 19.85 -6.19
N VAL A 159 -5.78 18.84 -6.08
CA VAL A 159 -4.45 18.89 -6.72
C VAL A 159 -4.42 18.07 -8.00
N ASP A 160 -3.50 18.39 -8.91
CA ASP A 160 -3.17 17.59 -10.10
C ASP A 160 -1.84 16.85 -9.86
N LEU A 161 -1.90 15.54 -9.62
CA LEU A 161 -0.72 14.73 -9.32
C LEU A 161 0.16 14.50 -10.55
N VAL A 162 -0.40 14.59 -11.75
CA VAL A 162 0.37 14.50 -13.00
C VAL A 162 1.18 15.79 -13.19
N GLU A 163 0.58 16.96 -12.94
CA GLU A 163 1.31 18.23 -12.95
C GLU A 163 2.44 18.20 -11.91
N TRP A 164 2.16 17.73 -10.68
CA TRP A 164 3.17 17.63 -9.63
C TRP A 164 4.36 16.76 -10.04
N GLN A 165 4.10 15.64 -10.73
CA GLN A 165 5.19 14.79 -11.24
C GLN A 165 6.09 15.52 -12.23
N LEU A 166 5.50 16.32 -13.14
CA LEU A 166 6.25 17.10 -14.13
C LEU A 166 7.08 18.21 -13.45
N ARG A 167 6.50 18.91 -12.47
CA ARG A 167 7.17 19.97 -11.72
C ARG A 167 8.34 19.44 -10.90
N VAL A 168 8.12 18.37 -10.12
CA VAL A 168 9.18 17.74 -9.32
C VAL A 168 10.27 17.14 -10.20
N ALA A 169 9.92 16.51 -11.33
CA ALA A 169 10.88 16.01 -12.29
C ALA A 169 11.73 17.13 -12.94
N SER A 170 11.19 18.36 -13.00
CA SER A 170 11.91 19.55 -13.46
C SER A 170 12.82 20.17 -12.37
N GLY A 171 12.82 19.60 -11.15
CA GLY A 171 13.63 20.06 -10.03
C GLY A 171 12.95 21.06 -9.10
N GLU A 172 11.65 21.29 -9.27
CA GLU A 172 10.88 22.14 -8.36
C GLU A 172 10.64 21.44 -7.02
N GLU A 173 10.45 22.22 -5.95
CA GLU A 173 9.90 21.75 -4.68
C GLU A 173 8.44 21.37 -4.84
N LEU A 174 7.92 20.58 -3.88
CA LEU A 174 6.50 20.28 -3.80
C LEU A 174 5.66 21.58 -3.81
N PRO A 175 4.58 21.65 -4.63
CA PRO A 175 3.76 22.87 -4.75
C PRO A 175 3.04 23.26 -3.46
N LEU A 176 2.74 22.29 -2.58
CA LEU A 176 2.07 22.49 -1.31
C LEU A 176 2.79 21.76 -0.19
N ARG A 177 2.73 22.34 1.00
CA ARG A 177 3.16 21.71 2.26
C ARG A 177 2.02 20.91 2.85
N GLN A 178 2.33 20.04 3.84
CA GLN A 178 1.31 19.19 4.46
C GLN A 178 0.17 19.99 5.10
N GLU A 179 0.47 21.11 5.75
CA GLU A 179 -0.51 21.97 6.40
C GLU A 179 -1.44 22.74 5.43
N GLU A 180 -1.12 22.75 4.16
CA GLU A 180 -1.91 23.39 3.09
C GLU A 180 -2.84 22.40 2.38
N LEU A 181 -2.70 21.10 2.67
CA LEU A 181 -3.55 20.03 2.13
C LEU A 181 -4.74 19.77 3.05
N SER A 182 -5.95 19.77 2.51
CA SER A 182 -7.21 19.61 3.28
C SER A 182 -8.20 18.70 2.52
#